data_07d15431d6ff0942b3a24b17f2fa007d
#
_entry.id   07d15431d6ff0942b3a24b17f2fa007d
#
_cell.length_a   1.000
_cell.length_b   1.000
_cell.length_c   1.000
_cell.angle_alpha   90.00
_cell.angle_beta   90.00
_cell.angle_gamma   90.00
#
_symmetry.space_group_name_H-M   'P 1'
#
loop_
_entity.id
_entity.type
_entity.pdbx_description
1 polymer ?
#
loop_
_entity_poly.entity_id
_entity_poly.type
_entity_poly.pdbx_seq_one_letter_code
_entity_poly.pdbx_strand_id
1 'polypeptide(L)'
;KVTTNRSMIKRTFLERGVEYATELALQNARDLHRILEWNNENNIKLFRLSSEMFPWGSEYEIEKSPHYARIKTILLACGNYAKKNGIRITSHPGPFNVLVSPRPHVVENTFKDLELHAKIFDLMGLEKSHYNKINIHCNGVYGDKDSAMKRFCENFKKLSHSVRSRLTVENDDKASMYSVKDLMYLHEQIGIPIVFDYHHHQFCTGGLTEEEALKLAITTWPENIKPIVHYSESKRLHEENVKIKEQAHSDYINKLPKLYGM
;
A
#
# COMPACT_ATOMS: atom_id res chain seq x y z
N LYS A 1 14.21 -2.11 19.76
CA LYS A 1 13.45 -2.68 18.66
C LYS A 1 13.69 -1.83 17.40
N VAL A 2 14.10 -2.46 16.31
CA VAL A 2 14.22 -1.82 14.99
C VAL A 2 12.87 -1.93 14.28
N THR A 3 12.25 -0.82 13.90
CA THR A 3 10.91 -0.81 13.28
C THR A 3 10.59 0.53 12.62
N THR A 4 9.78 0.53 11.58
CA THR A 4 9.29 1.73 10.88
C THR A 4 7.84 2.09 11.25
N ASN A 5 7.27 1.42 12.26
CA ASN A 5 5.87 1.60 12.64
C ASN A 5 5.69 2.09 14.09
N ARG A 6 6.67 2.87 14.62
CA ARG A 6 6.40 3.59 15.86
C ARG A 6 5.29 4.60 15.63
N SER A 7 4.29 4.54 16.48
CA SER A 7 3.13 5.41 16.39
C SER A 7 2.63 5.75 17.79
N MET A 8 1.53 6.47 17.88
CA MET A 8 0.86 6.81 19.12
C MET A 8 -0.66 6.88 18.90
N ILE A 9 -1.42 6.72 19.99
CA ILE A 9 -2.86 6.94 19.95
C ILE A 9 -3.21 8.42 19.88
N LYS A 10 -4.42 8.75 19.42
CA LYS A 10 -4.91 10.13 19.25
C LYS A 10 -4.75 10.99 20.52
N ARG A 11 -5.06 10.42 21.68
CA ARG A 11 -4.90 11.11 22.97
C ARG A 11 -3.46 11.60 23.16
N THR A 12 -2.47 10.72 22.97
CA THR A 12 -1.06 11.08 23.09
C THR A 12 -0.64 12.13 22.07
N PHE A 13 -1.17 12.08 20.83
CA PHE A 13 -0.90 13.10 19.82
C PHE A 13 -1.46 14.47 20.26
N LEU A 14 -2.68 14.53 20.82
CA LEU A 14 -3.27 15.75 21.33
C LEU A 14 -2.50 16.34 22.54
N GLU A 15 -1.96 15.47 23.40
CA GLU A 15 -1.20 15.87 24.59
C GLU A 15 0.24 16.32 24.27
N ARG A 16 0.93 15.62 23.35
CA ARG A 16 2.36 15.82 23.07
C ARG A 16 2.67 16.51 21.74
N GLY A 17 1.69 16.63 20.86
CA GLY A 17 1.77 17.42 19.62
C GLY A 17 2.71 16.88 18.55
N VAL A 18 2.97 17.76 17.57
CA VAL A 18 3.74 17.46 16.35
C VAL A 18 5.21 17.19 16.66
N GLU A 19 5.77 17.81 17.71
CA GLU A 19 7.17 17.59 18.10
C GLU A 19 7.41 16.10 18.39
N TYR A 20 6.61 15.50 19.27
CA TYR A 20 6.73 14.08 19.59
C TYR A 20 6.41 13.17 18.41
N ALA A 21 5.40 13.53 17.58
CA ALA A 21 5.11 12.78 16.36
C ALA A 21 6.33 12.70 15.45
N THR A 22 7.05 13.81 15.28
CA THR A 22 8.23 13.86 14.42
C THR A 22 9.51 13.32 15.07
N GLU A 23 9.61 13.25 16.40
CA GLU A 23 10.62 12.44 17.07
C GLU A 23 10.48 10.95 16.71
N LEU A 24 9.25 10.42 16.75
CA LEU A 24 8.96 9.05 16.35
C LEU A 24 9.24 8.83 14.85
N ALA A 25 8.85 9.76 13.99
CA ALA A 25 9.14 9.72 12.56
C ALA A 25 10.66 9.71 12.29
N LEU A 26 11.43 10.52 13.01
CA LEU A 26 12.90 10.53 12.92
C LEU A 26 13.50 9.17 13.30
N GLN A 27 12.97 8.54 14.35
CA GLN A 27 13.43 7.21 14.74
C GLN A 27 13.01 6.13 13.72
N ASN A 28 11.79 6.23 13.16
CA ASN A 28 11.34 5.36 12.08
C ASN A 28 12.25 5.49 10.85
N ALA A 29 12.64 6.70 10.45
CA ALA A 29 13.55 6.93 9.34
C ALA A 29 14.95 6.34 9.57
N ARG A 30 15.50 6.47 10.79
CA ARG A 30 16.79 5.85 11.17
C ARG A 30 16.71 4.33 11.10
N ASP A 31 15.63 3.75 11.60
CA ASP A 31 15.47 2.30 11.59
C ASP A 31 15.18 1.77 10.18
N LEU A 32 14.55 2.56 9.31
CA LEU A 32 14.40 2.22 7.90
C LEU A 32 15.75 1.97 7.23
N HIS A 33 16.74 2.82 7.47
CA HIS A 33 18.08 2.63 6.91
C HIS A 33 18.67 1.29 7.35
N ARG A 34 18.60 0.97 8.64
CA ARG A 34 19.09 -0.30 9.21
C ARG A 34 18.35 -1.52 8.66
N ILE A 35 17.04 -1.38 8.41
CA ILE A 35 16.23 -2.46 7.81
C ILE A 35 16.67 -2.69 6.36
N LEU A 36 16.93 -1.63 5.59
CA LEU A 36 17.37 -1.75 4.20
C LEU A 36 18.77 -2.38 4.11
N GLU A 37 19.69 -2.05 5.03
CA GLU A 37 20.98 -2.70 5.13
C GLU A 37 20.84 -4.20 5.38
N TRP A 38 20.05 -4.57 6.41
CA TRP A 38 19.77 -5.95 6.74
C TRP A 38 19.09 -6.71 5.58
N ASN A 39 18.13 -6.08 4.90
CA ASN A 39 17.48 -6.68 3.73
C ASN A 39 18.48 -6.96 2.62
N ASN A 40 19.40 -6.03 2.35
CA ASN A 40 20.43 -6.22 1.33
C ASN A 40 21.38 -7.37 1.68
N GLU A 41 21.84 -7.46 2.93
CA GLU A 41 22.69 -8.54 3.44
C GLU A 41 22.01 -9.92 3.34
N ASN A 42 20.67 -9.96 3.47
CA ASN A 42 19.87 -11.19 3.38
C ASN A 42 19.23 -11.41 2.00
N ASN A 43 19.68 -10.65 0.98
CA ASN A 43 19.17 -10.75 -0.40
C ASN A 43 17.65 -10.52 -0.55
N ILE A 44 17.04 -9.70 0.32
CA ILE A 44 15.64 -9.30 0.25
C ILE A 44 15.54 -8.02 -0.58
N LYS A 45 14.99 -8.13 -1.80
CA LYS A 45 14.98 -7.04 -2.79
C LYS A 45 13.61 -6.34 -2.92
N LEU A 46 12.67 -6.65 -2.05
CA LEU A 46 11.37 -5.97 -1.97
C LEU A 46 11.07 -5.62 -0.51
N PHE A 47 10.72 -4.36 -0.25
CA PHE A 47 10.32 -3.91 1.08
C PHE A 47 9.04 -3.08 1.03
N ARG A 48 8.06 -3.47 1.85
CA ARG A 48 6.83 -2.69 2.03
C ARG A 48 6.99 -1.75 3.23
N LEU A 49 7.07 -0.45 2.93
CA LEU A 49 7.20 0.60 3.94
C LEU A 49 5.93 0.69 4.79
N SER A 50 6.11 0.86 6.09
CA SER A 50 5.00 1.06 7.02
C SER A 50 4.21 2.34 6.72
N SER A 51 2.89 2.29 6.90
CA SER A 51 2.03 3.46 6.85
C SER A 51 2.29 4.46 7.99
N GLU A 52 2.94 4.01 9.07
CA GLU A 52 3.21 4.80 10.28
C GLU A 52 4.56 5.54 10.24
N MET A 53 5.17 5.72 9.07
CA MET A 53 6.46 6.44 8.95
C MET A 53 6.41 7.82 9.59
N PHE A 54 5.30 8.55 9.39
CA PHE A 54 4.99 9.80 10.05
C PHE A 54 3.69 9.63 10.86
N PRO A 55 3.77 9.35 12.17
CA PRO A 55 2.58 9.22 13.00
C PRO A 55 1.70 10.46 12.90
N TRP A 56 0.42 10.28 12.58
CA TRP A 56 -0.55 11.37 12.36
C TRP A 56 -0.13 12.38 11.27
N GLY A 57 0.74 12.00 10.35
CA GLY A 57 1.32 12.90 9.35
C GLY A 57 0.33 13.55 8.38
N SER A 58 -0.90 13.02 8.25
CA SER A 58 -2.00 13.65 7.51
C SER A 58 -2.66 14.82 8.25
N GLU A 59 -2.35 15.00 9.56
CA GLU A 59 -2.96 16.02 10.41
C GLU A 59 -2.08 17.27 10.59
N TYR A 60 -0.87 17.29 10.03
CA TYR A 60 0.04 18.45 10.12
C TYR A 60 0.92 18.58 8.87
N GLU A 61 1.47 19.78 8.67
CA GLU A 61 2.43 20.05 7.60
C GLU A 61 3.82 19.54 8.00
N ILE A 62 4.24 18.39 7.45
CA ILE A 62 5.49 17.73 7.83
C ILE A 62 6.71 18.63 7.57
N GLU A 63 6.67 19.50 6.56
CA GLU A 63 7.74 20.44 6.21
C GLU A 63 8.00 21.51 7.28
N LYS A 64 6.98 21.83 8.07
CA LYS A 64 7.07 22.81 9.16
C LYS A 64 7.44 22.18 10.50
N SER A 65 7.59 20.86 10.54
CA SER A 65 7.87 20.14 11.78
C SER A 65 9.33 20.26 12.24
N PRO A 66 9.59 20.22 13.55
CA PRO A 66 10.92 20.46 14.13
C PRO A 66 12.04 19.57 13.58
N HIS A 67 11.72 18.33 13.23
CA HIS A 67 12.72 17.33 12.79
C HIS A 67 12.77 17.13 11.27
N TYR A 68 12.01 17.90 10.50
CA TYR A 68 11.85 17.71 9.06
C TYR A 68 13.17 17.63 8.29
N ALA A 69 14.07 18.60 8.49
CA ALA A 69 15.35 18.63 7.76
C ALA A 69 16.18 17.34 7.97
N ARG A 70 16.22 16.84 9.20
CA ARG A 70 16.94 15.60 9.55
C ARG A 70 16.25 14.36 8.95
N ILE A 71 14.92 14.30 9.03
CA ILE A 71 14.13 13.21 8.45
C ILE A 71 14.32 13.16 6.94
N LYS A 72 14.22 14.31 6.26
CA LYS A 72 14.43 14.45 4.80
C LYS A 72 15.80 13.90 4.39
N THR A 73 16.86 14.29 5.09
CA THR A 73 18.23 13.81 4.81
C THR A 73 18.33 12.29 4.93
N ILE A 74 17.77 11.71 6.00
CA ILE A 74 17.80 10.26 6.21
C ILE A 74 16.94 9.52 5.18
N LEU A 75 15.75 10.00 4.88
CA LEU A 75 14.88 9.38 3.86
C LEU A 75 15.53 9.39 2.48
N LEU A 76 16.19 10.49 2.10
CA LEU A 76 16.93 10.56 0.84
C LEU A 76 18.09 9.55 0.82
N ALA A 77 18.81 9.41 1.93
CA ALA A 77 19.87 8.39 2.06
C ALA A 77 19.29 6.97 1.92
N CYS A 78 18.14 6.69 2.56
CA CYS A 78 17.44 5.40 2.42
C CYS A 78 17.05 5.10 0.97
N GLY A 79 16.47 6.08 0.27
CA GLY A 79 16.08 5.90 -1.13
C GLY A 79 17.28 5.69 -2.06
N ASN A 80 18.38 6.42 -1.85
CA ASN A 80 19.62 6.23 -2.60
C ASN A 80 20.22 4.85 -2.32
N TYR A 81 20.22 4.40 -1.07
CA TYR A 81 20.67 3.07 -0.70
C TYR A 81 19.85 1.97 -1.39
N ALA A 82 18.51 2.10 -1.34
CA ALA A 82 17.61 1.16 -1.98
C ALA A 82 17.86 1.07 -3.50
N LYS A 83 17.96 2.20 -4.19
CA LYS A 83 18.25 2.26 -5.64
C LYS A 83 19.60 1.59 -5.95
N LYS A 84 20.65 1.94 -5.21
CA LYS A 84 22.00 1.39 -5.42
C LYS A 84 22.04 -0.14 -5.27
N ASN A 85 21.25 -0.70 -4.37
CA ASN A 85 21.24 -2.13 -4.04
C ASN A 85 20.08 -2.91 -4.69
N GLY A 86 19.30 -2.29 -5.59
CA GLY A 86 18.19 -2.93 -6.28
C GLY A 86 17.05 -3.35 -5.36
N ILE A 87 16.83 -2.63 -4.25
CA ILE A 87 15.70 -2.88 -3.33
C ILE A 87 14.51 -2.05 -3.79
N ARG A 88 13.45 -2.71 -4.20
CA ARG A 88 12.18 -2.08 -4.57
C ARG A 88 11.38 -1.73 -3.31
N ILE A 89 11.00 -0.45 -3.17
CA ILE A 89 10.21 0.01 -2.04
C ILE A 89 8.78 0.27 -2.50
N THR A 90 7.82 -0.22 -1.71
CA THR A 90 6.38 -0.07 -1.94
C THR A 90 5.69 0.36 -0.66
N SER A 91 4.43 0.79 -0.72
CA SER A 91 3.59 1.00 0.45
C SER A 91 2.19 0.43 0.24
N HIS A 92 1.51 0.22 1.35
CA HIS A 92 0.12 -0.23 1.38
C HIS A 92 -0.61 0.53 2.48
N PRO A 93 -1.17 1.72 2.15
CA PRO A 93 -1.97 2.50 3.08
C PRO A 93 -3.08 1.69 3.73
N GLY A 94 -3.48 2.08 4.92
CA GLY A 94 -4.52 1.39 5.68
C GLY A 94 -5.89 1.37 4.99
N PRO A 95 -6.83 0.53 5.46
CA PRO A 95 -8.14 0.31 4.83
C PRO A 95 -9.08 1.52 4.92
N PHE A 96 -8.64 2.61 5.54
CA PHE A 96 -9.40 3.86 5.63
C PHE A 96 -9.31 4.71 4.36
N ASN A 97 -8.45 4.33 3.42
CA ASN A 97 -8.29 4.98 2.12
C ASN A 97 -9.39 4.51 1.16
N VAL A 98 -10.45 5.30 1.02
CA VAL A 98 -11.70 4.91 0.34
C VAL A 98 -12.08 5.92 -0.73
N LEU A 99 -11.48 5.81 -1.93
CA LEU A 99 -11.80 6.69 -3.07
C LEU A 99 -13.23 6.50 -3.61
N VAL A 100 -13.85 5.36 -3.35
CA VAL A 100 -15.24 5.06 -3.76
C VAL A 100 -16.30 5.71 -2.85
N SER A 101 -15.91 6.33 -1.74
CA SER A 101 -16.85 6.83 -0.74
C SER A 101 -17.73 7.94 -1.31
N PRO A 102 -19.06 7.92 -1.05
CA PRO A 102 -19.95 9.04 -1.34
C PRO A 102 -19.84 10.18 -0.32
N ARG A 103 -19.04 10.01 0.74
CA ARG A 103 -18.90 10.99 1.83
C ARG A 103 -17.67 11.87 1.59
N PRO A 104 -17.85 13.20 1.36
CA PRO A 104 -16.74 14.09 1.02
C PRO A 104 -15.57 14.06 2.02
N HIS A 105 -15.86 14.10 3.33
CA HIS A 105 -14.82 14.07 4.37
C HIS A 105 -13.96 12.80 4.37
N VAL A 106 -14.53 11.64 3.96
CA VAL A 106 -13.77 10.39 3.84
C VAL A 106 -12.82 10.47 2.66
N VAL A 107 -13.28 11.03 1.54
CA VAL A 107 -12.45 11.24 0.34
C VAL A 107 -11.34 12.24 0.60
N GLU A 108 -11.62 13.33 1.31
CA GLU A 108 -10.61 14.33 1.70
C GLU A 108 -9.52 13.73 2.60
N ASN A 109 -9.90 12.92 3.59
CA ASN A 109 -8.93 12.21 4.45
C ASN A 109 -8.11 11.20 3.63
N THR A 110 -8.75 10.50 2.68
CA THR A 110 -8.04 9.61 1.75
C THR A 110 -7.01 10.39 0.92
N PHE A 111 -7.35 11.57 0.40
CA PHE A 111 -6.41 12.40 -0.35
C PHE A 111 -5.21 12.79 0.51
N LYS A 112 -5.43 13.27 1.74
CA LYS A 112 -4.35 13.65 2.66
C LYS A 112 -3.38 12.49 2.93
N ASP A 113 -3.92 11.30 3.17
CA ASP A 113 -3.11 10.11 3.48
C ASP A 113 -2.32 9.62 2.25
N LEU A 114 -2.95 9.56 1.07
CA LEU A 114 -2.27 9.17 -0.17
C LEU A 114 -1.19 10.18 -0.57
N GLU A 115 -1.45 11.50 -0.43
CA GLU A 115 -0.45 12.53 -0.68
C GLU A 115 0.72 12.45 0.30
N LEU A 116 0.47 12.11 1.57
CA LEU A 116 1.54 11.85 2.55
C LEU A 116 2.43 10.67 2.11
N HIS A 117 1.84 9.55 1.69
CA HIS A 117 2.60 8.40 1.20
C HIS A 117 3.45 8.73 -0.03
N ALA A 118 2.87 9.45 -1.00
CA ALA A 118 3.60 9.92 -2.18
C ALA A 118 4.73 10.89 -1.81
N LYS A 119 4.48 11.81 -0.87
CA LYS A 119 5.49 12.75 -0.36
C LYS A 119 6.66 12.02 0.31
N ILE A 120 6.41 10.99 1.10
CA ILE A 120 7.49 10.17 1.70
C ILE A 120 8.37 9.58 0.59
N PHE A 121 7.77 9.04 -0.48
CA PHE A 121 8.51 8.50 -1.61
C PHE A 121 9.27 9.58 -2.38
N ASP A 122 8.70 10.78 -2.54
CA ASP A 122 9.39 11.92 -3.15
C ASP A 122 10.58 12.38 -2.29
N LEU A 123 10.45 12.39 -0.95
CA LEU A 123 11.57 12.69 -0.02
C LEU A 123 12.69 11.64 -0.10
N MET A 124 12.34 10.40 -0.39
CA MET A 124 13.31 9.33 -0.64
C MET A 124 13.94 9.43 -2.04
N GLY A 125 13.47 10.32 -2.92
CA GLY A 125 13.90 10.42 -4.30
C GLY A 125 13.56 9.19 -5.14
N LEU A 126 12.46 8.50 -4.79
CA LEU A 126 11.98 7.33 -5.52
C LEU A 126 11.24 7.75 -6.80
N GLU A 127 11.25 6.85 -7.78
CA GLU A 127 10.62 7.09 -9.08
C GLU A 127 9.11 7.30 -8.96
N LYS A 128 8.57 8.23 -9.76
CA LYS A 128 7.13 8.46 -9.92
C LYS A 128 6.55 7.48 -10.94
N SER A 129 6.56 6.22 -10.58
CA SER A 129 6.04 5.12 -11.41
C SER A 129 5.50 3.99 -10.52
N HIS A 130 4.76 3.07 -11.12
CA HIS A 130 4.25 1.88 -10.45
C HIS A 130 5.36 0.91 -9.97
N TYR A 131 6.63 1.18 -10.30
CA TYR A 131 7.76 0.48 -9.70
C TYR A 131 7.78 0.70 -8.18
N ASN A 132 7.55 1.95 -7.74
CA ASN A 132 7.39 2.29 -6.31
C ASN A 132 5.91 2.47 -5.99
N LYS A 133 5.13 1.38 -6.05
CA LYS A 133 3.67 1.42 -5.92
C LYS A 133 3.19 1.85 -4.53
N ILE A 134 2.07 2.56 -4.54
CA ILE A 134 1.18 2.79 -3.40
C ILE A 134 -0.06 1.95 -3.67
N ASN A 135 -0.31 0.90 -2.88
CA ASN A 135 -1.37 -0.06 -3.13
C ASN A 135 -2.55 0.16 -2.20
N ILE A 136 -3.77 0.18 -2.74
CA ILE A 136 -5.00 0.30 -1.94
C ILE A 136 -6.06 -0.69 -2.42
N HIS A 137 -7.06 -0.92 -1.56
CA HIS A 137 -8.32 -1.56 -1.94
C HIS A 137 -9.38 -0.51 -2.30
N CYS A 138 -10.42 -0.91 -3.03
CA CYS A 138 -11.57 -0.02 -3.27
C CYS A 138 -12.37 0.23 -1.97
N ASN A 139 -12.50 -0.77 -1.10
CA ASN A 139 -13.12 -0.65 0.23
C ASN A 139 -14.56 -0.12 0.23
N GLY A 140 -15.51 -0.88 -0.23
CA GLY A 140 -16.93 -0.59 -0.10
C GLY A 140 -17.66 -0.38 -1.42
N VAL A 141 -18.88 -0.88 -1.48
CA VAL A 141 -19.74 -0.82 -2.66
C VAL A 141 -20.89 0.21 -2.51
N TYR A 142 -21.21 0.60 -1.28
CA TYR A 142 -22.25 1.60 -0.97
C TYR A 142 -23.59 1.35 -1.67
N GLY A 143 -24.00 0.07 -1.76
CA GLY A 143 -25.24 -0.37 -2.38
C GLY A 143 -25.22 -0.48 -3.92
N ASP A 144 -24.27 0.15 -4.59
CA ASP A 144 -24.09 0.12 -6.05
C ASP A 144 -22.61 0.14 -6.42
N LYS A 145 -22.11 -1.01 -6.87
CA LYS A 145 -20.72 -1.24 -7.24
C LYS A 145 -20.28 -0.37 -8.42
N ASP A 146 -21.13 -0.20 -9.42
CA ASP A 146 -20.82 0.57 -10.63
C ASP A 146 -20.66 2.07 -10.32
N SER A 147 -21.60 2.63 -9.54
CA SER A 147 -21.50 4.01 -9.07
C SER A 147 -20.28 4.22 -8.18
N ALA A 148 -19.91 3.24 -7.36
CA ALA A 148 -18.73 3.30 -6.51
C ALA A 148 -17.44 3.34 -7.36
N MET A 149 -17.33 2.51 -8.39
CA MET A 149 -16.18 2.52 -9.32
C MET A 149 -16.09 3.82 -10.13
N LYS A 150 -17.22 4.39 -10.55
CA LYS A 150 -17.24 5.73 -11.20
C LYS A 150 -16.67 6.80 -10.27
N ARG A 151 -17.12 6.83 -8.98
CA ARG A 151 -16.57 7.76 -7.97
C ARG A 151 -15.07 7.55 -7.77
N PHE A 152 -14.58 6.31 -7.78
CA PHE A 152 -13.14 6.04 -7.73
C PHE A 152 -12.41 6.76 -8.85
N CYS A 153 -12.86 6.59 -10.10
CA CYS A 153 -12.24 7.21 -11.27
C CYS A 153 -12.27 8.76 -11.20
N GLU A 154 -13.38 9.34 -10.75
CA GLU A 154 -13.52 10.78 -10.57
C GLU A 154 -12.56 11.33 -9.50
N ASN A 155 -12.46 10.64 -8.36
CA ASN A 155 -11.58 11.05 -7.27
C ASN A 155 -10.10 10.78 -7.58
N PHE A 156 -9.77 9.70 -8.29
CA PHE A 156 -8.42 9.44 -8.78
C PHE A 156 -7.89 10.60 -9.62
N LYS A 157 -8.70 11.17 -10.51
CA LYS A 157 -8.31 12.30 -11.38
C LYS A 157 -7.92 13.57 -10.60
N LYS A 158 -8.40 13.71 -9.36
CA LYS A 158 -8.12 14.86 -8.48
C LYS A 158 -6.81 14.71 -7.69
N LEU A 159 -6.25 13.50 -7.62
CA LEU A 159 -4.98 13.23 -6.94
C LEU A 159 -3.79 13.85 -7.70
N SER A 160 -2.73 14.15 -7.00
CA SER A 160 -1.49 14.65 -7.61
C SER A 160 -0.88 13.66 -8.61
N HIS A 161 -0.02 14.14 -9.48
CA HIS A 161 0.74 13.26 -10.38
C HIS A 161 1.60 12.27 -9.58
N SER A 162 2.18 12.70 -8.46
CA SER A 162 3.00 11.86 -7.59
C SER A 162 2.24 10.66 -7.03
N VAL A 163 0.96 10.82 -6.69
CA VAL A 163 0.09 9.72 -6.27
C VAL A 163 -0.33 8.89 -7.46
N ARG A 164 -0.93 9.50 -8.49
CA ARG A 164 -1.50 8.78 -9.64
C ARG A 164 -0.50 7.88 -10.35
N SER A 165 0.74 8.33 -10.50
CA SER A 165 1.81 7.56 -11.15
C SER A 165 2.26 6.33 -10.36
N ARG A 166 1.89 6.23 -9.09
CA ARG A 166 2.27 5.14 -8.17
C ARG A 166 1.09 4.28 -7.72
N LEU A 167 -0.14 4.80 -7.84
CA LEU A 167 -1.31 4.13 -7.26
C LEU A 167 -1.63 2.84 -8.00
N THR A 168 -1.87 1.77 -7.24
CA THR A 168 -2.36 0.48 -7.70
C THR A 168 -3.55 0.06 -6.87
N VAL A 169 -4.39 -0.82 -7.43
CA VAL A 169 -5.53 -1.41 -6.71
C VAL A 169 -5.36 -2.91 -6.56
N GLU A 170 -5.90 -3.46 -5.49
CA GLU A 170 -5.82 -4.87 -5.16
C GLU A 170 -7.22 -5.48 -5.08
N ASN A 171 -7.38 -6.74 -5.49
CA ASN A 171 -8.62 -7.48 -5.33
C ASN A 171 -8.93 -7.74 -3.84
N ASP A 172 -10.21 -7.75 -3.51
CA ASP A 172 -10.70 -7.88 -2.13
C ASP A 172 -10.93 -9.34 -1.70
N ASP A 173 -11.06 -9.55 -0.38
CA ASP A 173 -11.25 -10.84 0.30
C ASP A 173 -12.72 -11.19 0.61
N LYS A 174 -13.68 -10.53 -0.05
CA LYS A 174 -15.12 -10.75 0.17
C LYS A 174 -15.86 -10.80 -1.15
N ALA A 175 -16.72 -11.80 -1.34
CA ALA A 175 -17.51 -11.98 -2.56
C ALA A 175 -18.39 -10.78 -2.94
N SER A 176 -18.80 -9.95 -1.98
CA SER A 176 -19.57 -8.72 -2.21
C SER A 176 -18.72 -7.53 -2.65
N MET A 177 -17.40 -7.64 -2.60
CA MET A 177 -16.46 -6.57 -2.94
C MET A 177 -15.90 -6.73 -4.36
N TYR A 178 -14.67 -6.34 -4.61
CA TYR A 178 -14.10 -6.20 -5.95
C TYR A 178 -13.13 -7.34 -6.28
N SER A 179 -13.53 -8.20 -7.21
CA SER A 179 -12.66 -9.18 -7.84
C SER A 179 -11.71 -8.52 -8.86
N VAL A 180 -10.70 -9.24 -9.34
CA VAL A 180 -9.87 -8.77 -10.47
C VAL A 180 -10.73 -8.37 -11.67
N LYS A 181 -11.76 -9.18 -11.99
CA LYS A 181 -12.68 -8.89 -13.10
C LYS A 181 -13.40 -7.55 -12.92
N ASP A 182 -13.87 -7.24 -11.70
CA ASP A 182 -14.49 -5.93 -11.41
C ASP A 182 -13.49 -4.79 -11.57
N LEU A 183 -12.25 -4.96 -11.10
CA LEU A 183 -11.20 -3.94 -11.15
C LEU A 183 -10.72 -3.62 -12.56
N MET A 184 -10.95 -4.50 -13.55
CA MET A 184 -10.66 -4.20 -14.95
C MET A 184 -11.36 -2.93 -15.43
N TYR A 185 -12.57 -2.65 -14.94
CA TYR A 185 -13.23 -1.38 -15.23
C TYR A 185 -12.37 -0.17 -14.86
N LEU A 186 -11.73 -0.18 -13.68
CA LEU A 186 -10.84 0.91 -13.27
C LEU A 186 -9.61 1.00 -14.18
N HIS A 187 -9.01 -0.13 -14.52
CA HIS A 187 -7.88 -0.15 -15.45
C HIS A 187 -8.27 0.44 -16.81
N GLU A 188 -9.38 0.05 -17.39
CA GLU A 188 -9.89 0.56 -18.68
C GLU A 188 -10.17 2.05 -18.65
N GLN A 189 -10.65 2.60 -17.53
CA GLN A 189 -11.02 4.02 -17.40
C GLN A 189 -9.86 4.95 -17.08
N ILE A 190 -8.89 4.49 -16.28
CA ILE A 190 -7.83 5.35 -15.71
C ILE A 190 -6.43 4.75 -15.80
N GLY A 191 -6.25 3.58 -16.41
CA GLY A 191 -4.95 2.93 -16.60
C GLY A 191 -4.28 2.43 -15.31
N ILE A 192 -5.04 2.30 -14.19
CA ILE A 192 -4.47 1.88 -12.91
C ILE A 192 -4.13 0.38 -12.93
N PRO A 193 -2.90 -0.03 -12.52
CA PRO A 193 -2.53 -1.44 -12.47
C PRO A 193 -3.21 -2.18 -11.31
N ILE A 194 -3.47 -3.47 -11.52
CA ILE A 194 -4.07 -4.36 -10.54
C ILE A 194 -2.99 -5.23 -9.89
N VAL A 195 -2.93 -5.21 -8.56
CA VAL A 195 -2.13 -6.14 -7.75
C VAL A 195 -2.99 -7.35 -7.46
N PHE A 196 -2.54 -8.51 -7.89
CA PHE A 196 -3.23 -9.77 -7.60
C PHE A 196 -2.85 -10.28 -6.22
N ASP A 197 -3.82 -10.44 -5.32
CA ASP A 197 -3.65 -11.17 -4.07
C ASP A 197 -4.29 -12.54 -4.20
N TYR A 198 -3.47 -13.60 -4.07
CA TYR A 198 -3.87 -14.99 -4.19
C TYR A 198 -4.83 -15.43 -3.09
N HIS A 199 -4.62 -14.97 -1.86
CA HIS A 199 -5.46 -15.35 -0.74
C HIS A 199 -6.86 -14.70 -0.85
N HIS A 200 -6.91 -13.43 -1.20
CA HIS A 200 -8.15 -12.69 -1.44
C HIS A 200 -8.96 -13.31 -2.58
N HIS A 201 -8.28 -13.74 -3.65
CA HIS A 201 -8.96 -14.36 -4.80
C HIS A 201 -9.77 -15.59 -4.42
N GLN A 202 -9.38 -16.36 -3.39
CA GLN A 202 -10.13 -17.52 -2.92
C GLN A 202 -11.54 -17.14 -2.45
N PHE A 203 -11.76 -15.91 -2.00
CA PHE A 203 -13.03 -15.42 -1.45
C PHE A 203 -13.79 -14.51 -2.41
N CYS A 204 -13.11 -13.95 -3.43
CA CYS A 204 -13.68 -13.01 -4.38
C CYS A 204 -13.15 -13.27 -5.80
N THR A 205 -13.58 -14.40 -6.39
CA THR A 205 -13.06 -14.87 -7.69
C THR A 205 -13.57 -14.08 -8.88
N GLY A 206 -14.77 -13.48 -8.80
CA GLY A 206 -15.46 -12.89 -9.94
C GLY A 206 -15.78 -13.89 -11.06
N GLY A 207 -15.77 -15.20 -10.74
CA GLY A 207 -15.99 -16.29 -11.70
C GLY A 207 -14.75 -16.68 -12.52
N LEU A 208 -13.58 -16.15 -12.18
CA LEU A 208 -12.30 -16.50 -12.81
C LEU A 208 -11.56 -17.57 -12.00
N THR A 209 -10.82 -18.44 -12.68
CA THR A 209 -9.81 -19.28 -12.04
C THR A 209 -8.64 -18.44 -11.54
N GLU A 210 -7.81 -18.96 -10.63
CA GLU A 210 -6.61 -18.28 -10.13
C GLU A 210 -5.66 -17.90 -11.28
N GLU A 211 -5.46 -18.81 -12.25
CA GLU A 211 -4.60 -18.56 -13.40
C GLU A 211 -5.14 -17.43 -14.29
N GLU A 212 -6.44 -17.44 -14.62
CA GLU A 212 -7.07 -16.41 -15.43
C GLU A 212 -7.00 -15.05 -14.74
N ALA A 213 -7.30 -14.99 -13.44
CA ALA A 213 -7.27 -13.74 -12.69
C ALA A 213 -5.84 -13.17 -12.58
N LEU A 214 -4.85 -14.03 -12.32
CA LEU A 214 -3.45 -13.62 -12.28
C LEU A 214 -2.99 -13.08 -13.65
N LYS A 215 -3.25 -13.81 -14.73
CA LYS A 215 -2.89 -13.37 -16.08
C LYS A 215 -3.54 -12.02 -16.40
N LEU A 216 -4.83 -11.89 -16.11
CA LEU A 216 -5.56 -10.65 -16.34
C LEU A 216 -4.97 -9.47 -15.55
N ALA A 217 -4.66 -9.66 -14.27
CA ALA A 217 -4.04 -8.62 -13.46
C ALA A 217 -2.65 -8.20 -14.00
N ILE A 218 -1.83 -9.16 -14.44
CA ILE A 218 -0.50 -8.88 -14.99
C ILE A 218 -0.59 -8.02 -16.27
N THR A 219 -1.58 -8.23 -17.14
CA THR A 219 -1.74 -7.42 -18.36
C THR A 219 -2.01 -5.94 -18.10
N THR A 220 -2.40 -5.58 -16.87
CA THR A 220 -2.65 -4.18 -16.48
C THR A 220 -1.38 -3.39 -16.15
N TRP A 221 -0.25 -4.07 -16.01
CA TRP A 221 1.01 -3.43 -15.66
C TRP A 221 1.75 -2.92 -16.89
N PRO A 222 2.48 -1.78 -16.80
CA PRO A 222 3.35 -1.31 -17.87
C PRO A 222 4.42 -2.37 -18.21
N GLU A 223 4.70 -2.57 -19.49
CA GLU A 223 5.64 -3.60 -19.99
C GLU A 223 7.03 -3.53 -19.37
N ASN A 224 7.49 -2.31 -19.05
CA ASN A 224 8.81 -2.07 -18.47
C ASN A 224 8.85 -2.20 -16.94
N ILE A 225 7.73 -2.53 -16.29
CA ILE A 225 7.63 -2.66 -14.83
C ILE A 225 7.20 -4.08 -14.48
N LYS A 226 8.10 -4.82 -13.84
CA LYS A 226 7.78 -6.15 -13.31
C LYS A 226 6.60 -6.07 -12.34
N PRO A 227 5.49 -6.78 -12.57
CA PRO A 227 4.34 -6.80 -11.67
C PRO A 227 4.70 -7.26 -10.25
N ILE A 228 3.95 -6.79 -9.28
CA ILE A 228 3.99 -7.31 -7.90
C ILE A 228 2.65 -7.98 -7.62
N VAL A 229 2.73 -9.15 -7.01
CA VAL A 229 1.59 -9.89 -6.48
C VAL A 229 1.71 -10.00 -4.96
N HIS A 230 0.60 -10.22 -4.28
CA HIS A 230 0.58 -10.55 -2.86
C HIS A 230 0.23 -12.03 -2.70
N TYR A 231 0.92 -12.68 -1.78
CA TYR A 231 0.68 -14.08 -1.43
C TYR A 231 0.73 -14.26 0.08
N SER A 232 -0.26 -14.92 0.61
CA SER A 232 -0.30 -15.39 1.99
C SER A 232 -1.09 -16.68 2.07
N GLU A 233 -1.01 -17.34 3.20
CA GLU A 233 -1.81 -18.52 3.51
C GLU A 233 -2.79 -18.21 4.65
N SER A 234 -3.80 -19.04 4.84
CA SER A 234 -4.80 -18.83 5.87
C SER A 234 -4.22 -19.07 7.26
N LYS A 235 -4.32 -18.07 8.14
CA LYS A 235 -3.95 -18.19 9.56
C LYS A 235 -4.77 -19.28 10.26
N ARG A 236 -6.04 -19.41 9.90
CA ARG A 236 -6.94 -20.43 10.43
C ARG A 236 -6.41 -21.86 10.18
N LEU A 237 -5.86 -22.11 9.00
CA LEU A 237 -5.29 -23.40 8.65
C LEU A 237 -3.96 -23.64 9.35
N HIS A 238 -3.10 -22.64 9.43
CA HIS A 238 -1.80 -22.75 10.11
C HIS A 238 -1.93 -22.98 11.62
N GLU A 239 -2.89 -22.33 12.27
CA GLU A 239 -3.12 -22.45 13.70
C GLU A 239 -4.17 -23.51 14.07
N GLU A 240 -4.74 -24.21 13.07
CA GLU A 240 -5.82 -25.21 13.24
C GLU A 240 -6.98 -24.71 14.13
N ASN A 241 -7.28 -23.38 14.05
CA ASN A 241 -8.22 -22.71 14.91
C ASN A 241 -9.44 -22.19 14.14
N VAL A 242 -10.56 -22.89 14.26
CA VAL A 242 -11.84 -22.59 13.58
C VAL A 242 -12.47 -21.24 14.00
N LYS A 243 -12.02 -20.63 15.11
CA LYS A 243 -12.50 -19.31 15.55
C LYS A 243 -11.84 -18.16 14.78
N ILE A 244 -10.73 -18.42 14.11
CA ILE A 244 -10.06 -17.46 13.25
C ILE A 244 -10.84 -17.37 11.94
N LYS A 245 -11.05 -16.16 11.42
CA LYS A 245 -11.68 -15.95 10.10
C LYS A 245 -10.82 -16.58 9.00
N GLU A 246 -11.46 -17.15 7.99
CA GLU A 246 -10.76 -17.78 6.86
C GLU A 246 -9.86 -16.78 6.09
N GLN A 247 -10.31 -15.52 6.00
CA GLN A 247 -9.58 -14.42 5.36
C GLN A 247 -8.35 -13.95 6.15
N ALA A 248 -8.19 -14.38 7.41
CA ALA A 248 -7.03 -13.95 8.20
C ALA A 248 -5.73 -14.49 7.63
N HIS A 249 -4.79 -13.58 7.38
CA HIS A 249 -3.46 -13.90 6.84
C HIS A 249 -2.57 -14.53 7.90
N SER A 250 -1.87 -15.61 7.55
CA SER A 250 -0.82 -16.20 8.36
C SER A 250 0.45 -15.34 8.33
N ASP A 251 1.20 -15.39 9.43
CA ASP A 251 2.55 -14.81 9.49
C ASP A 251 3.60 -15.66 8.73
N TYR A 252 3.23 -16.87 8.32
CA TYR A 252 4.08 -17.85 7.67
C TYR A 252 3.44 -18.39 6.40
N ILE A 253 4.28 -18.89 5.48
CA ILE A 253 3.88 -19.62 4.28
C ILE A 253 4.61 -20.96 4.24
N ASN A 254 3.95 -22.01 3.79
CA ASN A 254 4.53 -23.34 3.61
C ASN A 254 4.98 -23.59 2.17
N LYS A 255 4.42 -22.87 1.21
CA LYS A 255 4.71 -23.04 -0.22
C LYS A 255 4.76 -21.69 -0.94
N LEU A 256 5.43 -21.66 -2.06
CA LEU A 256 5.42 -20.50 -2.95
C LEU A 256 4.16 -20.51 -3.83
N PRO A 257 3.68 -19.33 -4.29
CA PRO A 257 2.55 -19.23 -5.21
C PRO A 257 2.88 -19.89 -6.56
N LYS A 258 1.85 -20.36 -7.24
CA LYS A 258 1.97 -20.81 -8.64
C LYS A 258 2.07 -19.62 -9.57
N LEU A 259 3.06 -19.62 -10.45
CA LEU A 259 3.27 -18.51 -11.40
C LEU A 259 2.72 -18.85 -12.81
N TYR A 260 2.25 -20.04 -13.07
CA TYR A 260 1.65 -20.47 -14.35
C TYR A 260 2.49 -20.15 -15.59
N GLY A 261 3.83 -20.19 -15.45
CA GLY A 261 4.76 -19.91 -16.54
C GLY A 261 4.98 -18.42 -16.86
N MET A 262 4.55 -17.53 -15.97
CA MET A 262 4.71 -16.08 -16.09
C MET A 262 5.96 -15.58 -15.39
#